data_ddf4d9ffa921d0031a5e39916f1b2819
#
_entry.id   ddf4d9ffa921d0031a5e39916f1b2819
#
_cell.length_a   1.000
_cell.length_b   1.000
_cell.length_c   1.000
_cell.angle_alpha   90.00
_cell.angle_beta   90.00
_cell.angle_gamma   90.00
#
_symmetry.space_group_name_H-M   'P 1'
#
loop_
_entity.id
_entity.type
_entity.pdbx_description
1 polymer ?
#
loop_
_entity_poly.entity_id
_entity_poly.type
_entity_poly.pdbx_seq_one_letter_code
_entity_poly.pdbx_strand_id
1 'polypeptide(L)'
;MSKKYLGEEFDIHTGGTDHISIHHENEIAQSKGECGKVPAKYWLHSEFLQVDGGKMSKSLGNTYTIGDLEEKGFDAFDFKFLTFSMNYNTKMNFTFESLKTSRKSVINMRRLYLEHLNSKNNKMNEKSEVSKESREESDSKEIKNIIEECIKGFEKALLDNLNMSKAISYVWKLAKYDKKDERIAKAMLKLDEIMGIDLVNSDKYLNEIREKEEIANKSDEKYIEAEKLLEERKIAKESKEYDKADILRDKIAELGFVVIDEKQGSRIERKENWLQKS
;
A
#
# COMPACT_ATOMS: atom_id res chain seq x y z
N MET A 1 -0.06 -36.53 9.89
CA MET A 1 -0.44 -35.47 10.85
C MET A 1 -1.73 -34.77 10.45
N SER A 2 -1.94 -34.41 9.21
CA SER A 2 -3.15 -33.72 8.69
C SER A 2 -4.44 -34.42 9.11
N LYS A 3 -4.57 -35.73 8.90
CA LYS A 3 -5.74 -36.54 9.27
C LYS A 3 -6.11 -36.41 10.75
N LYS A 4 -5.14 -36.30 11.67
CA LYS A 4 -5.40 -36.19 13.11
C LYS A 4 -6.14 -34.88 13.46
N TYR A 5 -5.86 -33.78 12.77
CA TYR A 5 -6.37 -32.46 13.12
C TYR A 5 -7.45 -31.95 12.15
N LEU A 6 -7.40 -32.35 10.87
CA LEU A 6 -8.28 -31.86 9.82
C LEU A 6 -9.29 -32.91 9.31
N GLY A 7 -9.13 -34.18 9.74
CA GLY A 7 -9.93 -35.29 9.24
C GLY A 7 -9.31 -35.95 7.99
N GLU A 8 -10.06 -36.89 7.41
CA GLU A 8 -9.62 -37.63 6.21
C GLU A 8 -9.67 -36.79 4.94
N GLU A 9 -10.57 -35.83 4.91
CA GLU A 9 -10.75 -34.86 3.83
C GLU A 9 -10.85 -33.46 4.42
N PHE A 10 -10.19 -32.51 3.79
CA PHE A 10 -10.26 -31.10 4.15
C PHE A 10 -10.40 -30.23 2.88
N ASP A 11 -10.66 -28.95 3.03
CA ASP A 11 -11.06 -28.14 1.88
C ASP A 11 -9.86 -27.73 1.02
N ILE A 12 -8.83 -27.14 1.62
CA ILE A 12 -7.73 -26.51 0.88
C ILE A 12 -6.37 -27.02 1.34
N HIS A 13 -5.53 -27.41 0.37
CA HIS A 13 -4.11 -27.73 0.55
C HIS A 13 -3.26 -26.79 -0.29
N THR A 14 -2.20 -26.26 0.30
CA THR A 14 -1.35 -25.26 -0.37
C THR A 14 0.11 -25.72 -0.40
N GLY A 15 0.85 -25.25 -1.42
CA GLY A 15 2.29 -25.50 -1.53
C GLY A 15 2.93 -24.64 -2.62
N GLY A 16 4.22 -24.84 -2.85
CA GLY A 16 4.91 -24.29 -4.00
C GLY A 16 4.64 -25.12 -5.26
N THR A 17 4.88 -24.54 -6.43
CA THR A 17 4.75 -25.24 -7.73
C THR A 17 5.66 -26.47 -7.84
N ASP A 18 6.78 -26.50 -7.11
CA ASP A 18 7.70 -27.64 -7.01
C ASP A 18 7.09 -28.86 -6.30
N HIS A 19 6.04 -28.67 -5.50
CA HIS A 19 5.35 -29.76 -4.82
C HIS A 19 4.41 -30.56 -5.75
N ILE A 20 3.99 -30.00 -6.88
CA ILE A 20 2.97 -30.60 -7.76
C ILE A 20 3.39 -32.00 -8.21
N SER A 21 4.61 -32.15 -8.76
CA SER A 21 5.02 -33.35 -9.47
C SER A 21 5.43 -34.51 -8.58
N ILE A 22 5.79 -34.25 -7.31
CA ILE A 22 6.36 -35.29 -6.43
C ILE A 22 5.67 -35.29 -5.07
N HIS A 23 5.74 -34.18 -4.34
CA HIS A 23 5.33 -34.11 -2.93
C HIS A 23 3.82 -34.32 -2.77
N HIS A 24 3.03 -33.54 -3.46
CA HIS A 24 1.57 -33.63 -3.38
C HIS A 24 1.01 -34.89 -4.02
N GLU A 25 1.64 -35.38 -5.10
CA GLU A 25 1.28 -36.70 -5.68
C GLU A 25 1.52 -37.83 -4.67
N ASN A 26 2.63 -37.79 -3.92
CA ASN A 26 2.90 -38.75 -2.87
C ASN A 26 1.91 -38.67 -1.70
N GLU A 27 1.51 -37.44 -1.30
CA GLU A 27 0.49 -37.25 -0.27
C GLU A 27 -0.89 -37.80 -0.69
N ILE A 28 -1.26 -37.59 -1.95
CA ILE A 28 -2.48 -38.19 -2.55
C ILE A 28 -2.39 -39.71 -2.53
N ALA A 29 -1.26 -40.26 -2.95
CA ALA A 29 -1.07 -41.72 -2.98
C ALA A 29 -1.12 -42.34 -1.57
N GLN A 30 -0.47 -41.69 -0.58
CA GLN A 30 -0.50 -42.13 0.82
C GLN A 30 -1.90 -42.09 1.41
N SER A 31 -2.65 -41.00 1.18
CA SER A 31 -4.02 -40.89 1.66
C SER A 31 -4.95 -41.92 1.02
N LYS A 32 -4.84 -42.11 -0.29
CA LYS A 32 -5.59 -43.17 -1.00
C LYS A 32 -5.25 -44.55 -0.50
N GLY A 33 -3.98 -44.83 -0.20
CA GLY A 33 -3.54 -46.10 0.35
C GLY A 33 -4.05 -46.37 1.79
N GLU A 34 -4.19 -45.30 2.60
CA GLU A 34 -4.63 -45.41 3.99
C GLU A 34 -6.16 -45.47 4.12
N CYS A 35 -6.89 -44.57 3.44
CA CYS A 35 -8.33 -44.43 3.63
C CYS A 35 -9.17 -44.38 2.34
N GLY A 36 -8.55 -44.63 1.16
CA GLY A 36 -9.24 -44.63 -0.12
C GLY A 36 -9.63 -43.26 -0.67
N LYS A 37 -9.22 -42.15 -0.04
CA LYS A 37 -9.67 -40.82 -0.37
C LYS A 37 -8.52 -39.89 -0.74
N VAL A 38 -8.82 -38.86 -1.55
CA VAL A 38 -7.93 -37.71 -1.79
C VAL A 38 -8.03 -36.77 -0.61
N PRO A 39 -6.92 -36.28 -0.03
CA PRO A 39 -6.97 -35.55 1.25
C PRO A 39 -7.55 -34.15 1.13
N ALA A 40 -7.51 -33.49 -0.03
CA ALA A 40 -8.00 -32.13 -0.20
C ALA A 40 -8.86 -31.97 -1.45
N LYS A 41 -9.87 -31.08 -1.38
CA LYS A 41 -10.75 -30.73 -2.50
C LYS A 41 -10.08 -29.77 -3.48
N TYR A 42 -9.37 -28.76 -2.94
CA TYR A 42 -8.70 -27.73 -3.70
C TYR A 42 -7.21 -27.70 -3.40
N TRP A 43 -6.40 -27.57 -4.45
CA TRP A 43 -4.94 -27.52 -4.39
C TRP A 43 -4.50 -26.18 -4.95
N LEU A 44 -3.84 -25.34 -4.11
CA LEU A 44 -3.32 -24.05 -4.52
C LEU A 44 -1.79 -24.08 -4.51
N HIS A 45 -1.19 -23.69 -5.64
CA HIS A 45 0.26 -23.67 -5.79
C HIS A 45 0.73 -22.26 -6.10
N SER A 46 1.59 -21.74 -5.22
CA SER A 46 2.23 -20.44 -5.42
C SER A 46 3.56 -20.59 -6.14
N GLU A 47 3.89 -19.60 -6.96
CA GLU A 47 5.21 -19.48 -7.55
C GLU A 47 6.23 -18.92 -6.54
N PHE A 48 7.51 -19.01 -6.91
CA PHE A 48 8.63 -18.61 -6.06
C PHE A 48 8.77 -17.10 -5.97
N LEU A 49 9.16 -16.65 -4.77
CA LEU A 49 9.70 -15.33 -4.55
C LEU A 49 11.17 -15.29 -4.97
N GLN A 50 11.50 -14.43 -5.91
CA GLN A 50 12.87 -14.09 -6.28
C GLN A 50 13.30 -12.82 -5.55
N VAL A 51 14.59 -12.64 -5.34
CA VAL A 51 15.20 -11.45 -4.77
C VAL A 51 16.25 -10.94 -5.75
N ASP A 52 16.09 -9.71 -6.22
CA ASP A 52 16.97 -9.06 -7.21
C ASP A 52 17.22 -9.94 -8.45
N GLY A 53 16.15 -10.60 -8.94
CA GLY A 53 16.18 -11.48 -10.11
C GLY A 53 16.77 -12.88 -9.87
N GLY A 54 17.24 -13.16 -8.64
CA GLY A 54 17.85 -14.42 -8.26
C GLY A 54 16.99 -15.27 -7.30
N LYS A 55 17.42 -16.51 -7.09
CA LYS A 55 16.82 -17.39 -6.08
C LYS A 55 17.10 -16.85 -4.68
N MET A 56 16.05 -16.75 -3.85
CA MET A 56 16.20 -16.47 -2.43
C MET A 56 16.83 -17.69 -1.72
N SER A 57 17.97 -17.51 -1.07
CA SER A 57 18.62 -18.59 -0.30
C SER A 57 19.51 -18.04 0.83
N LYS A 58 19.58 -18.80 1.92
CA LYS A 58 20.46 -18.46 3.05
C LYS A 58 21.94 -18.41 2.67
N SER A 59 22.38 -19.29 1.77
CA SER A 59 23.76 -19.34 1.29
C SER A 59 24.18 -18.12 0.47
N LEU A 60 23.22 -17.41 -0.14
CA LEU A 60 23.48 -16.18 -0.88
C LEU A 60 23.32 -14.93 0.00
N GLY A 61 22.91 -15.06 1.26
CA GLY A 61 22.70 -13.93 2.15
C GLY A 61 21.57 -12.97 1.74
N ASN A 62 20.69 -13.39 0.82
CA ASN A 62 19.60 -12.59 0.28
C ASN A 62 18.22 -13.01 0.81
N THR A 63 18.19 -13.58 2.02
CA THR A 63 16.93 -13.89 2.73
C THR A 63 16.57 -12.74 3.66
N TYR A 64 15.32 -12.31 3.60
CA TYR A 64 14.79 -11.26 4.45
C TYR A 64 13.57 -11.77 5.21
N THR A 65 13.54 -11.52 6.52
CA THR A 65 12.35 -11.67 7.35
C THR A 65 11.58 -10.34 7.39
N ILE A 66 10.35 -10.36 7.90
CA ILE A 66 9.62 -9.10 8.14
C ILE A 66 10.37 -8.20 9.11
N GLY A 67 10.99 -8.76 10.16
CA GLY A 67 11.82 -8.00 11.09
C GLY A 67 12.99 -7.27 10.40
N ASP A 68 13.67 -7.93 9.45
CA ASP A 68 14.75 -7.29 8.67
C ASP A 68 14.23 -6.12 7.82
N LEU A 69 12.97 -6.19 7.35
CA LEU A 69 12.34 -5.09 6.64
C LEU A 69 11.98 -3.95 7.59
N GLU A 70 11.48 -4.27 8.79
CA GLU A 70 11.16 -3.29 9.83
C GLU A 70 12.41 -2.55 10.32
N GLU A 71 13.54 -3.24 10.52
CA GLU A 71 14.84 -2.63 10.84
C GLU A 71 15.31 -1.66 9.73
N LYS A 72 14.95 -1.94 8.48
CA LYS A 72 15.20 -1.05 7.34
C LYS A 72 14.12 0.05 7.18
N GLY A 73 13.21 0.16 8.15
CA GLY A 73 12.18 1.19 8.22
C GLY A 73 10.92 0.93 7.39
N PHE A 74 10.77 -0.27 6.82
CA PHE A 74 9.53 -0.68 6.15
C PHE A 74 8.54 -1.25 7.16
N ASP A 75 7.29 -1.38 6.73
CA ASP A 75 6.22 -2.00 7.49
C ASP A 75 5.79 -3.32 6.83
N ALA A 76 5.24 -4.23 7.61
CA ALA A 76 4.68 -5.48 7.09
C ALA A 76 3.60 -5.24 6.02
N PHE A 77 2.83 -4.14 6.13
CA PHE A 77 1.83 -3.75 5.13
C PHE A 77 2.46 -3.35 3.79
N ASP A 78 3.68 -2.80 3.79
CA ASP A 78 4.40 -2.47 2.56
C ASP A 78 4.68 -3.74 1.74
N PHE A 79 5.15 -4.79 2.42
CA PHE A 79 5.39 -6.09 1.78
C PHE A 79 4.07 -6.78 1.38
N LYS A 80 3.08 -6.78 2.27
CA LYS A 80 1.77 -7.35 1.96
C LYS A 80 1.15 -6.70 0.73
N PHE A 81 1.18 -5.38 0.64
CA PHE A 81 0.64 -4.66 -0.51
C PHE A 81 1.43 -4.93 -1.79
N LEU A 82 2.75 -5.13 -1.68
CA LEU A 82 3.58 -5.54 -2.81
C LEU A 82 3.11 -6.88 -3.39
N THR A 83 2.72 -7.84 -2.53
CA THR A 83 2.21 -9.15 -3.00
C THR A 83 0.92 -9.03 -3.81
N PHE A 84 0.13 -7.97 -3.62
CA PHE A 84 -1.09 -7.72 -4.41
C PHE A 84 -0.82 -7.27 -5.84
N SER A 85 0.41 -6.86 -6.17
CA SER A 85 0.77 -6.43 -7.52
C SER A 85 0.77 -7.56 -8.55
N MET A 86 0.84 -8.81 -8.09
CA MET A 86 0.95 -9.99 -8.94
C MET A 86 -0.03 -11.09 -8.52
N ASN A 87 -0.30 -12.02 -9.43
CA ASN A 87 -1.04 -13.22 -9.09
C ASN A 87 -0.10 -14.20 -8.36
N TYR A 88 -0.62 -14.95 -7.38
CA TYR A 88 0.14 -15.91 -6.57
C TYR A 88 0.82 -17.02 -7.38
N ASN A 89 0.31 -17.34 -8.57
CA ASN A 89 0.88 -18.33 -9.50
C ASN A 89 1.90 -17.73 -10.48
N THR A 90 2.36 -16.51 -10.25
CA THR A 90 3.38 -15.83 -11.06
C THR A 90 4.61 -15.55 -10.21
N LYS A 91 5.80 -15.78 -10.75
CA LYS A 91 7.07 -15.48 -10.06
C LYS A 91 7.13 -14.01 -9.69
N MET A 92 7.30 -13.74 -8.42
CA MET A 92 7.43 -12.38 -7.91
C MET A 92 8.91 -12.06 -7.70
N ASN A 93 9.39 -10.96 -8.26
CA ASN A 93 10.73 -10.45 -8.00
C ASN A 93 10.67 -9.34 -6.95
N PHE A 94 11.14 -9.64 -5.75
CA PHE A 94 11.30 -8.66 -4.68
C PHE A 94 12.55 -7.82 -4.93
N THR A 95 12.38 -6.51 -4.86
CA THR A 95 13.45 -5.54 -4.79
C THR A 95 13.08 -4.46 -3.76
N PHE A 96 14.07 -3.82 -3.13
CA PHE A 96 13.76 -2.69 -2.24
C PHE A 96 13.11 -1.51 -2.97
N GLU A 97 13.35 -1.35 -4.26
CA GLU A 97 12.70 -0.33 -5.08
C GLU A 97 11.20 -0.61 -5.26
N SER A 98 10.84 -1.88 -5.54
CA SER A 98 9.44 -2.29 -5.61
C SER A 98 8.74 -2.14 -4.25
N LEU A 99 9.44 -2.44 -3.15
CA LEU A 99 8.92 -2.27 -1.79
C LEU A 99 8.68 -0.79 -1.44
N LYS A 100 9.59 0.12 -1.83
CA LYS A 100 9.39 1.58 -1.69
C LYS A 100 8.17 2.07 -2.47
N THR A 101 7.98 1.57 -3.67
CA THR A 101 6.81 1.91 -4.49
C THR A 101 5.51 1.43 -3.85
N SER A 102 5.55 0.22 -3.27
CA SER A 102 4.44 -0.34 -2.50
C SER A 102 4.10 0.53 -1.29
N ARG A 103 5.11 0.95 -0.50
CA ARG A 103 4.94 1.84 0.64
C ARG A 103 4.24 3.16 0.25
N LYS A 104 4.68 3.80 -0.83
CA LYS A 104 4.02 5.00 -1.35
C LYS A 104 2.55 4.75 -1.66
N SER A 105 2.24 3.58 -2.19
CA SER A 105 0.87 3.16 -2.50
C SER A 105 0.04 2.96 -1.24
N VAL A 106 0.58 2.29 -0.21
CA VAL A 106 -0.09 2.11 1.09
C VAL A 106 -0.39 3.46 1.74
N ILE A 107 0.60 4.34 1.83
CA ILE A 107 0.44 5.68 2.40
C ILE A 107 -0.64 6.47 1.64
N ASN A 108 -0.60 6.46 0.31
CA ASN A 108 -1.57 7.16 -0.52
C ASN A 108 -2.98 6.58 -0.38
N MET A 109 -3.13 5.25 -0.31
CA MET A 109 -4.42 4.61 -0.08
C MET A 109 -5.03 5.04 1.24
N ARG A 110 -4.25 5.04 2.33
CA ARG A 110 -4.66 5.47 3.66
C ARG A 110 -5.06 6.94 3.70
N ARG A 111 -4.30 7.81 3.02
CA ARG A 111 -4.62 9.23 2.90
C ARG A 111 -5.95 9.47 2.20
N LEU A 112 -6.15 8.82 1.05
CA LEU A 112 -7.40 8.92 0.28
C LEU A 112 -8.60 8.37 1.05
N TYR A 113 -8.41 7.28 1.81
CA TYR A 113 -9.44 6.77 2.71
C TYR A 113 -9.85 7.82 3.76
N LEU A 114 -8.88 8.47 4.40
CA LEU A 114 -9.17 9.52 5.40
C LEU A 114 -9.84 10.76 4.76
N GLU A 115 -9.51 11.12 3.53
CA GLU A 115 -10.20 12.19 2.80
C GLU A 115 -11.69 11.89 2.63
N HIS A 116 -12.04 10.64 2.31
CA HIS A 116 -13.44 10.20 2.23
C HIS A 116 -14.11 10.17 3.61
N LEU A 117 -13.41 9.65 4.63
CA LEU A 117 -13.93 9.55 5.99
C LEU A 117 -14.28 10.92 6.57
N ASN A 118 -13.42 11.93 6.35
CA ASN A 118 -13.54 13.27 6.90
C ASN A 118 -14.37 14.23 6.01
N SER A 119 -15.01 13.72 4.95
CA SER A 119 -15.73 14.53 3.97
C SER A 119 -16.86 15.40 4.54
N LYS A 120 -17.51 14.95 5.63
CA LYS A 120 -18.56 15.73 6.31
C LYS A 120 -18.03 16.98 7.00
N ASN A 121 -16.84 16.91 7.59
CA ASN A 121 -16.23 18.05 8.29
C ASN A 121 -15.86 19.17 7.32
N ASN A 122 -15.54 18.86 6.08
CA ASN A 122 -15.19 19.84 5.05
C ASN A 122 -16.42 20.56 4.47
N LYS A 123 -17.61 19.91 4.45
CA LYS A 123 -18.86 20.54 3.95
C LYS A 123 -19.46 21.61 4.88
N MET A 124 -19.06 21.65 6.15
CA MET A 124 -19.53 22.69 7.08
C MET A 124 -18.93 24.08 6.80
N ASN A 125 -17.86 24.16 6.00
CA ASN A 125 -17.17 25.42 5.69
C ASN A 125 -17.64 26.09 4.37
N GLU A 126 -18.46 25.43 3.57
CA GLU A 126 -19.01 26.01 2.33
C GLU A 126 -20.49 26.42 2.50
N LYS A 127 -20.69 27.67 2.91
CA LYS A 127 -22.00 28.32 2.89
C LYS A 127 -22.32 28.83 1.48
N SER A 128 -23.13 28.11 0.72
CA SER A 128 -23.92 28.72 -0.34
C SER A 128 -25.23 27.92 -0.53
N GLU A 129 -26.31 28.55 -0.10
CA GLU A 129 -27.67 28.10 -0.34
C GLU A 129 -28.10 28.60 -1.71
N VAL A 130 -28.40 27.70 -2.62
CA VAL A 130 -29.49 27.72 -3.62
C VAL A 130 -29.33 26.51 -4.55
N SER A 131 -30.40 25.74 -4.73
CA SER A 131 -30.54 24.58 -5.64
C SER A 131 -29.90 23.23 -5.18
N LYS A 132 -30.07 22.81 -3.92
CA LYS A 132 -29.39 21.63 -3.36
C LYS A 132 -30.09 20.30 -3.56
N GLU A 133 -31.43 20.22 -3.46
CA GLU A 133 -32.11 18.91 -3.35
C GLU A 133 -31.96 17.98 -4.56
N SER A 134 -32.12 18.47 -5.79
CA SER A 134 -32.03 17.64 -6.99
C SER A 134 -30.60 17.18 -7.32
N ARG A 135 -29.57 17.97 -6.93
CA ARG A 135 -28.16 17.60 -7.08
C ARG A 135 -27.72 16.57 -6.03
N GLU A 136 -28.17 16.72 -4.78
CA GLU A 136 -27.86 15.79 -3.69
C GLU A 136 -28.45 14.40 -3.95
N GLU A 137 -29.64 14.31 -4.54
CA GLU A 137 -30.27 13.04 -4.88
C GLU A 137 -29.56 12.33 -6.05
N SER A 138 -29.15 13.08 -7.07
CA SER A 138 -28.36 12.58 -8.19
C SER A 138 -26.98 12.09 -7.72
N ASP A 139 -26.27 12.87 -6.91
CA ASP A 139 -24.96 12.55 -6.34
C ASP A 139 -25.03 11.31 -5.43
N SER A 140 -26.09 11.19 -4.65
CA SER A 140 -26.32 10.04 -3.78
C SER A 140 -26.49 8.74 -4.58
N LYS A 141 -27.21 8.80 -5.70
CA LYS A 141 -27.41 7.65 -6.60
C LYS A 141 -26.12 7.27 -7.32
N GLU A 142 -25.36 8.25 -7.78
CA GLU A 142 -24.06 8.04 -8.44
C GLU A 142 -23.06 7.34 -7.51
N ILE A 143 -22.93 7.83 -6.27
CA ILE A 143 -22.05 7.24 -5.26
C ILE A 143 -22.47 5.80 -4.92
N LYS A 144 -23.77 5.55 -4.81
CA LYS A 144 -24.26 4.19 -4.59
C LYS A 144 -23.89 3.26 -5.74
N ASN A 145 -24.06 3.70 -6.97
CA ASN A 145 -23.74 2.90 -8.15
C ASN A 145 -22.26 2.56 -8.24
N ILE A 146 -21.35 3.53 -8.01
CA ILE A 146 -19.92 3.29 -8.06
C ILE A 146 -19.47 2.33 -6.95
N ILE A 147 -20.04 2.43 -5.75
CA ILE A 147 -19.76 1.50 -4.65
C ILE A 147 -20.19 0.07 -5.03
N GLU A 148 -21.43 -0.11 -5.53
CA GLU A 148 -21.92 -1.42 -5.94
C GLU A 148 -21.09 -2.02 -7.08
N GLU A 149 -20.72 -1.22 -8.07
CA GLU A 149 -19.85 -1.64 -9.18
C GLU A 149 -18.52 -2.13 -8.67
N CYS A 150 -17.88 -1.35 -7.79
CA CYS A 150 -16.54 -1.67 -7.27
C CYS A 150 -16.55 -2.91 -6.36
N ILE A 151 -17.56 -3.07 -5.49
CA ILE A 151 -17.69 -4.27 -4.65
C ILE A 151 -17.87 -5.51 -5.54
N LYS A 152 -18.81 -5.48 -6.47
CA LYS A 152 -19.05 -6.60 -7.40
C LYS A 152 -17.81 -6.92 -8.26
N GLY A 153 -17.11 -5.88 -8.72
CA GLY A 153 -15.89 -6.04 -9.50
C GLY A 153 -14.75 -6.65 -8.70
N PHE A 154 -14.59 -6.24 -7.45
CA PHE A 154 -13.61 -6.81 -6.51
C PHE A 154 -13.90 -8.28 -6.23
N GLU A 155 -15.14 -8.62 -5.86
CA GLU A 155 -15.57 -10.00 -5.63
C GLU A 155 -15.37 -10.87 -6.87
N LYS A 156 -15.77 -10.39 -8.06
CA LYS A 156 -15.56 -11.12 -9.32
C LYS A 156 -14.08 -11.37 -9.61
N ALA A 157 -13.21 -10.41 -9.30
CA ALA A 157 -11.77 -10.58 -9.50
C ALA A 157 -11.18 -11.64 -8.56
N LEU A 158 -11.65 -11.71 -7.32
CA LEU A 158 -11.23 -12.75 -6.38
C LEU A 158 -11.74 -14.15 -6.76
N LEU A 159 -12.96 -14.23 -7.30
CA LEU A 159 -13.51 -15.49 -7.82
C LEU A 159 -12.80 -15.96 -9.10
N ASP A 160 -12.05 -15.07 -9.77
CA ASP A 160 -11.23 -15.37 -10.94
C ASP A 160 -9.78 -15.65 -10.49
N ASN A 161 -9.55 -16.85 -9.95
CA ASN A 161 -8.24 -17.33 -9.51
C ASN A 161 -7.53 -16.40 -8.49
N LEU A 162 -8.26 -15.86 -7.53
CA LEU A 162 -7.75 -14.95 -6.49
C LEU A 162 -6.96 -13.76 -7.07
N ASN A 163 -7.42 -13.17 -8.17
CA ASN A 163 -6.74 -12.11 -8.89
C ASN A 163 -6.76 -10.79 -8.09
N MET A 164 -5.90 -10.74 -7.05
CA MET A 164 -5.80 -9.58 -6.16
C MET A 164 -5.33 -8.32 -6.91
N SER A 165 -4.46 -8.46 -7.90
CA SER A 165 -4.01 -7.33 -8.72
C SER A 165 -5.17 -6.62 -9.43
N LYS A 166 -6.13 -7.39 -9.96
CA LYS A 166 -7.36 -6.86 -10.54
C LYS A 166 -8.32 -6.36 -9.46
N ALA A 167 -8.47 -7.08 -8.36
CA ALA A 167 -9.34 -6.70 -7.25
C ALA A 167 -8.97 -5.32 -6.68
N ILE A 168 -7.67 -5.06 -6.45
CA ILE A 168 -7.21 -3.79 -5.88
C ILE A 168 -7.45 -2.59 -6.81
N SER A 169 -7.60 -2.81 -8.13
CA SER A 169 -7.95 -1.74 -9.06
C SER A 169 -9.30 -1.11 -8.77
N TYR A 170 -10.26 -1.89 -8.25
CA TYR A 170 -11.56 -1.40 -7.83
C TYR A 170 -11.49 -0.62 -6.51
N VAL A 171 -10.58 -1.00 -5.61
CA VAL A 171 -10.32 -0.21 -4.40
C VAL A 171 -9.70 1.14 -4.76
N TRP A 172 -8.76 1.17 -5.71
CA TRP A 172 -8.21 2.42 -6.25
C TRP A 172 -9.27 3.29 -6.94
N LYS A 173 -10.22 2.67 -7.65
CA LYS A 173 -11.33 3.40 -8.27
C LYS A 173 -12.20 4.10 -7.22
N LEU A 174 -12.48 3.46 -6.08
CA LEU A 174 -13.16 4.08 -4.95
C LEU A 174 -12.31 5.17 -4.30
N ALA A 175 -11.07 4.87 -3.94
CA ALA A 175 -10.19 5.79 -3.25
C ALA A 175 -9.96 7.10 -4.02
N LYS A 176 -9.82 7.00 -5.36
CA LYS A 176 -9.58 8.15 -6.26
C LYS A 176 -10.86 8.84 -6.74
N TYR A 177 -12.03 8.41 -6.26
CA TYR A 177 -13.28 9.05 -6.67
C TYR A 177 -13.28 10.53 -6.25
N ASP A 178 -13.66 11.41 -7.17
CA ASP A 178 -13.51 12.86 -6.98
C ASP A 178 -14.38 13.41 -5.85
N LYS A 179 -15.64 12.96 -5.79
CA LYS A 179 -16.58 13.36 -4.73
C LYS A 179 -16.27 12.60 -3.46
N LYS A 180 -15.70 13.29 -2.46
CA LYS A 180 -15.39 12.67 -1.17
C LYS A 180 -16.67 12.41 -0.39
N ASP A 181 -16.84 11.17 0.07
CA ASP A 181 -18.04 10.72 0.78
C ASP A 181 -17.73 9.59 1.77
N GLU A 182 -18.25 9.68 2.98
CA GLU A 182 -18.08 8.69 4.04
C GLU A 182 -18.55 7.27 3.65
N ARG A 183 -19.55 7.16 2.76
CA ARG A 183 -20.03 5.86 2.26
C ARG A 183 -18.95 5.12 1.46
N ILE A 184 -18.11 5.86 0.75
CA ILE A 184 -16.94 5.30 0.04
C ILE A 184 -15.92 4.79 1.04
N ALA A 185 -15.62 5.57 2.10
CA ALA A 185 -14.72 5.10 3.16
C ALA A 185 -15.24 3.79 3.80
N LYS A 186 -16.53 3.70 4.08
CA LYS A 186 -17.16 2.46 4.61
C LYS A 186 -17.06 1.29 3.63
N ALA A 187 -17.23 1.54 2.32
CA ALA A 187 -17.03 0.52 1.31
C ALA A 187 -15.57 0.05 1.25
N MET A 188 -14.61 0.96 1.33
CA MET A 188 -13.18 0.62 1.40
C MET A 188 -12.86 -0.24 2.61
N LEU A 189 -13.42 0.07 3.81
CA LEU A 189 -13.23 -0.77 5.00
C LEU A 189 -13.78 -2.18 4.81
N LYS A 190 -14.95 -2.32 4.17
CA LYS A 190 -15.52 -3.64 3.88
C LYS A 190 -14.57 -4.46 2.97
N LEU A 191 -13.96 -3.84 1.97
CA LEU A 191 -12.99 -4.51 1.11
C LEU A 191 -11.68 -4.81 1.86
N ASP A 192 -11.33 -3.99 2.84
CA ASP A 192 -10.15 -4.18 3.67
C ASP A 192 -10.24 -5.38 4.62
N GLU A 193 -11.44 -5.85 4.96
CA GLU A 193 -11.64 -7.12 5.69
C GLU A 193 -10.95 -8.30 4.97
N ILE A 194 -10.85 -8.23 3.63
CA ILE A 194 -10.17 -9.23 2.81
C ILE A 194 -8.70 -8.85 2.56
N MET A 195 -8.43 -7.57 2.25
CA MET A 195 -7.07 -7.09 2.02
C MET A 195 -6.21 -7.14 3.28
N GLY A 196 -6.79 -6.76 4.43
CA GLY A 196 -6.13 -6.73 5.73
C GLY A 196 -4.90 -5.80 5.72
N ILE A 197 -5.04 -4.60 5.18
CA ILE A 197 -4.02 -3.54 5.25
C ILE A 197 -4.33 -2.52 6.36
N ASP A 198 -5.32 -2.81 7.20
CA ASP A 198 -5.66 -2.06 8.41
C ASP A 198 -5.99 -0.58 8.15
N LEU A 199 -6.91 -0.34 7.20
CA LEU A 199 -7.33 1.02 6.84
C LEU A 199 -7.97 1.76 8.02
N VAL A 200 -8.62 1.07 8.95
CA VAL A 200 -9.28 1.68 10.11
C VAL A 200 -8.30 2.48 10.97
N ASN A 201 -7.05 2.03 11.08
CA ASN A 201 -5.98 2.68 11.84
C ASN A 201 -5.11 3.64 11.00
N SER A 202 -5.62 4.11 9.85
CA SER A 202 -4.85 4.95 8.92
C SER A 202 -4.31 6.23 9.55
N ASP A 203 -5.09 6.90 10.40
CA ASP A 203 -4.67 8.14 11.05
C ASP A 203 -3.47 7.90 11.98
N LYS A 204 -3.58 6.88 12.85
CA LYS A 204 -2.49 6.46 13.72
C LYS A 204 -1.23 6.10 12.94
N TYR A 205 -1.37 5.28 11.89
CA TYR A 205 -0.26 4.86 11.05
C TYR A 205 0.46 6.03 10.39
N LEU A 206 -0.28 6.99 9.82
CA LEU A 206 0.31 8.16 9.17
C LEU A 206 0.99 9.10 10.16
N ASN A 207 0.47 9.23 11.38
CA ASN A 207 1.09 10.02 12.44
C ASN A 207 2.40 9.38 12.91
N GLU A 208 2.44 8.06 13.12
CA GLU A 208 3.67 7.34 13.46
C GLU A 208 4.76 7.48 12.40
N ILE A 209 4.39 7.48 11.12
CA ILE A 209 5.35 7.74 10.03
C ILE A 209 5.88 9.17 10.12
N ARG A 210 5.03 10.18 10.31
CA ARG A 210 5.45 11.58 10.44
C ARG A 210 6.40 11.77 11.62
N GLU A 211 6.07 11.20 12.79
CA GLU A 211 6.94 11.28 13.97
C GLU A 211 8.32 10.66 13.71
N LYS A 212 8.37 9.49 13.07
CA LYS A 212 9.63 8.86 12.68
C LYS A 212 10.44 9.72 11.70
N GLU A 213 9.77 10.33 10.73
CA GLU A 213 10.40 11.26 9.77
C GLU A 213 10.92 12.52 10.45
N GLU A 214 10.18 13.12 11.38
CA GLU A 214 10.60 14.28 12.14
C GLU A 214 11.83 13.99 13.01
N ILE A 215 11.84 12.83 13.70
CA ILE A 215 12.99 12.41 14.52
C ILE A 215 14.22 12.22 13.63
N ALA A 216 14.09 11.54 12.50
CA ALA A 216 15.18 11.33 11.56
C ALA A 216 15.69 12.64 10.96
N ASN A 217 14.81 13.58 10.66
CA ASN A 217 15.17 14.88 10.11
C ASN A 217 15.92 15.75 11.13
N LYS A 218 15.51 15.74 12.40
CA LYS A 218 16.17 16.51 13.47
C LYS A 218 17.62 16.08 13.72
N SER A 219 17.99 14.86 13.37
CA SER A 219 19.33 14.31 13.52
C SER A 219 20.16 14.36 12.22
N ASP A 220 19.61 14.82 11.12
CA ASP A 220 20.28 14.87 9.81
C ASP A 220 20.85 16.27 9.54
N GLU A 221 22.18 16.37 9.55
CA GLU A 221 22.89 17.64 9.28
C GLU A 221 22.49 18.25 7.92
N LYS A 222 22.29 17.43 6.88
CA LYS A 222 21.86 17.91 5.56
C LYS A 222 20.43 18.48 5.58
N TYR A 223 19.55 17.88 6.37
CA TYR A 223 18.19 18.40 6.53
C TYR A 223 18.22 19.76 7.24
N ILE A 224 19.01 19.87 8.32
CA ILE A 224 19.14 21.12 9.08
C ILE A 224 19.72 22.25 8.19
N GLU A 225 20.70 21.91 7.33
CA GLU A 225 21.25 22.85 6.37
C GLU A 225 20.21 23.26 5.30
N ALA A 226 19.46 22.29 4.77
CA ALA A 226 18.39 22.55 3.79
C ALA A 226 17.26 23.42 4.36
N GLU A 227 16.91 23.25 5.65
CA GLU A 227 15.92 24.14 6.32
C GLU A 227 16.44 25.59 6.44
N LYS A 228 17.70 25.77 6.76
CA LYS A 228 18.30 27.12 6.78
C LYS A 228 18.26 27.78 5.41
N LEU A 229 18.62 27.04 4.36
CA LEU A 229 18.55 27.54 2.99
C LEU A 229 17.09 27.82 2.54
N LEU A 230 16.11 27.07 3.06
CA LEU A 230 14.70 27.32 2.79
C LEU A 230 14.23 28.63 3.40
N GLU A 231 14.66 28.95 4.63
CA GLU A 231 14.31 30.22 5.27
C GLU A 231 14.99 31.42 4.58
N GLU A 232 16.26 31.28 4.16
CA GLU A 232 16.94 32.27 3.34
C GLU A 232 16.21 32.51 1.99
N ARG A 233 15.73 31.43 1.36
CA ARG A 233 14.93 31.50 0.12
C ARG A 233 13.61 32.26 0.33
N LYS A 234 12.96 32.05 1.44
CA LYS A 234 11.72 32.76 1.78
C LYS A 234 11.97 34.26 1.88
N ILE A 235 13.04 34.67 2.61
CA ILE A 235 13.46 36.07 2.72
C ILE A 235 13.77 36.67 1.33
N ALA A 236 14.51 35.93 0.48
CA ALA A 236 14.82 36.36 -0.88
C ALA A 236 13.56 36.57 -1.74
N LYS A 237 12.56 35.67 -1.63
CA LYS A 237 11.26 35.84 -2.30
C LYS A 237 10.49 37.06 -1.81
N GLU A 238 10.46 37.31 -0.50
CA GLU A 238 9.81 38.50 0.09
C GLU A 238 10.48 39.80 -0.36
N SER A 239 11.82 39.77 -0.55
CA SER A 239 12.61 40.86 -1.08
C SER A 239 12.59 40.98 -2.61
N LYS A 240 11.85 40.10 -3.31
CA LYS A 240 11.76 40.00 -4.78
C LYS A 240 13.12 39.70 -5.48
N GLU A 241 14.07 39.12 -4.76
CA GLU A 241 15.36 38.65 -5.27
C GLU A 241 15.22 37.25 -5.86
N TYR A 242 14.51 37.10 -6.99
CA TYR A 242 14.13 35.81 -7.56
C TYR A 242 15.33 34.98 -7.99
N ASP A 243 16.36 35.59 -8.58
CA ASP A 243 17.59 34.88 -8.99
C ASP A 243 18.28 34.22 -7.79
N LYS A 244 18.33 34.89 -6.66
CA LYS A 244 18.87 34.35 -5.42
C LYS A 244 17.99 33.22 -4.86
N ALA A 245 16.68 33.36 -4.94
CA ALA A 245 15.75 32.31 -4.50
C ALA A 245 15.88 31.03 -5.34
N ASP A 246 16.17 31.13 -6.65
CA ASP A 246 16.42 29.99 -7.52
C ASP A 246 17.76 29.34 -7.23
N ILE A 247 18.84 30.10 -6.99
CA ILE A 247 20.14 29.55 -6.56
C ILE A 247 20.01 28.77 -5.23
N LEU A 248 19.23 29.30 -4.28
CA LEU A 248 18.99 28.62 -3.01
C LEU A 248 18.19 27.32 -3.19
N ARG A 249 17.23 27.31 -4.10
CA ARG A 249 16.48 26.12 -4.48
C ARG A 249 17.40 25.03 -5.06
N ASP A 250 18.34 25.42 -5.91
CA ASP A 250 19.30 24.49 -6.51
C ASP A 250 20.24 23.91 -5.44
N LYS A 251 20.72 24.72 -4.50
CA LYS A 251 21.52 24.24 -3.36
C LYS A 251 20.75 23.25 -2.48
N ILE A 252 19.47 23.51 -2.18
CA ILE A 252 18.60 22.56 -1.48
C ILE A 252 18.47 21.27 -2.29
N ALA A 253 18.42 21.38 -3.62
CA ALA A 253 18.34 20.22 -4.50
C ALA A 253 19.65 19.38 -4.52
N GLU A 254 20.82 20.01 -4.37
CA GLU A 254 22.12 19.34 -4.23
C GLU A 254 22.25 18.60 -2.90
N LEU A 255 21.63 19.10 -1.82
CA LEU A 255 21.55 18.41 -0.52
C LEU A 255 20.62 17.19 -0.54
N GLY A 256 19.88 16.96 -1.65
CA GLY A 256 18.98 15.82 -1.81
C GLY A 256 17.53 16.11 -1.44
N PHE A 257 17.11 17.37 -1.41
CA PHE A 257 15.75 17.79 -1.08
C PHE A 257 15.07 18.51 -2.25
N VAL A 258 13.74 18.54 -2.20
CA VAL A 258 12.88 19.30 -3.13
C VAL A 258 12.09 20.31 -2.34
N VAL A 259 12.01 21.54 -2.84
CA VAL A 259 11.15 22.58 -2.25
C VAL A 259 9.75 22.45 -2.83
N ILE A 260 8.76 22.34 -1.95
CA ILE A 260 7.34 22.35 -2.28
C ILE A 260 6.74 23.68 -1.80
N ASP A 261 6.27 24.47 -2.75
CA ASP A 261 5.59 25.72 -2.48
C ASP A 261 4.08 25.47 -2.26
N GLU A 262 3.54 25.84 -1.10
CA GLU A 262 2.14 25.71 -0.72
C GLU A 262 1.50 27.08 -0.49
N LYS A 263 0.16 27.13 -0.42
CA LYS A 263 -0.56 28.40 -0.18
C LYS A 263 -0.18 29.10 1.13
N GLN A 264 0.30 28.37 2.11
CA GLN A 264 0.65 28.86 3.46
C GLN A 264 2.17 28.91 3.72
N GLY A 265 3.01 28.63 2.70
CA GLY A 265 4.47 28.65 2.86
C GLY A 265 5.17 27.66 1.95
N SER A 266 6.47 27.44 2.18
CA SER A 266 7.26 26.44 1.47
C SER A 266 7.80 25.44 2.47
N ARG A 267 7.90 24.16 2.06
CA ARG A 267 8.55 23.09 2.83
C ARG A 267 9.52 22.32 1.97
N ILE A 268 10.41 21.58 2.62
CA ILE A 268 11.33 20.67 1.93
C ILE A 268 10.88 19.22 2.10
N GLU A 269 11.03 18.44 1.03
CA GLU A 269 10.88 16.98 1.06
C GLU A 269 12.14 16.34 0.48
N ARG A 270 12.51 15.14 0.95
CA ARG A 270 13.65 14.40 0.40
C ARG A 270 13.36 13.94 -1.02
N LYS A 271 14.33 14.12 -1.93
CA LYS A 271 14.27 13.58 -3.30
C LYS A 271 14.26 12.06 -3.31
N GLU A 272 15.00 11.43 -2.41
CA GLU A 272 15.05 9.98 -2.23
C GLU A 272 14.62 9.65 -0.79
N ASN A 273 13.81 8.59 -0.65
CA ASN A 273 13.39 8.13 0.68
C ASN A 273 14.61 7.87 1.56
N TRP A 274 14.67 8.54 2.71
CA TRP A 274 15.68 8.47 3.74
C TRP A 274 15.97 7.05 4.29
N LEU A 275 15.17 6.06 3.91
CA LEU A 275 15.33 4.64 4.23
C LEU A 275 16.52 3.95 3.55
N GLN A 276 17.38 4.68 2.83
CA GLN A 276 18.63 4.18 2.24
C GLN A 276 19.87 4.57 3.02
N LYS A 277 19.86 4.56 4.36
CA LYS A 277 21.13 4.45 5.08
C LYS A 277 21.28 3.01 5.50
N SER A 278 22.14 2.31 4.75
CA SER A 278 22.76 1.01 5.06
C SER A 278 23.32 0.95 6.48
#